data_cdbe7a951ef9d4f033e648755842e8f0
#
_entry.id   cdbe7a951ef9d4f033e648755842e8f0
#
_cell.length_a   1.000
_cell.length_b   1.000
_cell.length_c   1.000
_cell.angle_alpha   90.00
_cell.angle_beta   90.00
_cell.angle_gamma   90.00
#
_symmetry.space_group_name_H-M   'P 1'
#
loop_
_entity.id
_entity.type
_entity.pdbx_description
1 polymer ?
#
loop_
_entity_poly.entity_id
_entity_poly.type
_entity_poly.pdbx_seq_one_letter_code
_entity_poly.pdbx_strand_id
1 'polypeptide(L)'
;MKKKFLSLLLVLCFVMAFGSITALAAEGQTTDIWDGTADTSWYTGHETESEYHITTAEQLAGLAQLINTGTITFEGKTVYLDNDLDLDKREWISIGKGKGGSQAAYSFCGIFDGQGHVISNLYSRDSLMPKTNVGDDEENCYRQGLFGNVYDGEVKNLGIENADIIVDLNDASTYGKGILVDWLCNSKITNCWTSGSISGGAYLEHYVGGLAGCTLRNSTLTGCYSTATITGNYKGTCYKEEDVMTYFDCLGGIAGGMLDGSLTVEDCWFSGKINVNSVQATVGGMVGYSDNASVTNCMVTSADLAADEGGNTCWLVYSGLSLGTAENNYWPADDRYQATLLKEQDGTAVSDFTSADVLSGLQAKQGAGIEWVAGIDHPTFAWDDRNIPADYTAVDAAIAKADKIDGTLYSNYEDVKAAINAVDRKKSKYEQKIVDAMAKSIEDAVAGLKEKDNNKDNNTPVTPQIKTYTVTFKAAGGSAVKAQQVEEGKLVGKPKKPTRKGYKFAGWYAGKTAYKFDTPVKANLTLTAKWTKIKVKTINLTG
;
A
#
# COMPACT_ATOMS: atom_id res chain seq x y z
N MET A 1 -27.71 -26.66 37.33
CA MET A 1 -27.86 -26.58 35.84
C MET A 1 -27.54 -25.20 35.22
N LYS A 2 -27.36 -24.12 36.00
CA LYS A 2 -27.09 -22.76 35.44
C LYS A 2 -25.60 -22.40 35.24
N LYS A 3 -24.64 -23.21 35.74
CA LYS A 3 -23.19 -22.96 35.58
C LYS A 3 -22.52 -23.65 34.39
N LYS A 4 -23.17 -24.62 33.74
CA LYS A 4 -22.64 -25.33 32.55
C LYS A 4 -22.97 -24.61 31.22
N PHE A 5 -23.91 -23.70 31.23
CA PHE A 5 -24.28 -22.92 30.01
C PHE A 5 -23.36 -21.73 29.76
N LEU A 6 -22.71 -21.19 30.80
CA LEU A 6 -21.85 -20.00 30.66
C LEU A 6 -20.48 -20.35 30.10
N SER A 7 -19.95 -21.55 30.34
CA SER A 7 -18.65 -21.97 29.81
C SER A 7 -18.70 -22.38 28.34
N LEU A 8 -19.86 -22.85 27.86
CA LEU A 8 -20.06 -23.19 26.43
C LEU A 8 -20.25 -21.95 25.55
N LEU A 9 -20.79 -20.87 26.14
CA LEU A 9 -20.94 -19.59 25.42
C LEU A 9 -19.61 -18.86 25.25
N LEU A 10 -18.68 -19.00 26.24
CA LEU A 10 -17.35 -18.39 26.15
C LEU A 10 -16.45 -19.08 25.11
N VAL A 11 -16.52 -20.41 24.99
CA VAL A 11 -15.77 -21.16 23.96
C VAL A 11 -16.32 -20.90 22.56
N LEU A 12 -17.63 -20.65 22.41
CA LEU A 12 -18.23 -20.33 21.12
C LEU A 12 -17.91 -18.90 20.66
N CYS A 13 -17.70 -17.96 21.59
CA CYS A 13 -17.19 -16.60 21.28
C CYS A 13 -15.73 -16.63 20.85
N PHE A 14 -14.91 -17.56 21.37
CA PHE A 14 -13.48 -17.62 21.05
C PHE A 14 -13.20 -18.19 19.64
N VAL A 15 -13.99 -19.13 19.14
CA VAL A 15 -13.84 -19.66 17.77
C VAL A 15 -14.34 -18.66 16.71
N MET A 16 -15.21 -17.71 17.09
CA MET A 16 -15.62 -16.63 16.18
C MET A 16 -14.65 -15.44 16.17
N ALA A 17 -13.75 -15.30 17.14
CA ALA A 17 -12.74 -14.24 17.16
C ALA A 17 -11.59 -14.47 16.16
N PHE A 18 -11.28 -15.73 15.81
CA PHE A 18 -10.22 -16.03 14.83
C PHE A 18 -10.63 -15.85 13.36
N GLY A 19 -11.90 -15.61 13.06
CA GLY A 19 -12.39 -15.32 11.70
C GLY A 19 -12.45 -13.85 11.33
N SER A 20 -12.06 -12.93 12.24
CA SER A 20 -12.26 -11.50 12.04
C SER A 20 -11.06 -10.64 12.52
N ILE A 21 -9.83 -11.19 12.55
CA ILE A 21 -8.63 -10.43 12.94
C ILE A 21 -8.21 -9.41 11.85
N THR A 22 -8.91 -9.35 10.73
CA THR A 22 -8.68 -8.30 9.71
C THR A 22 -9.36 -6.97 10.00
N ALA A 23 -9.91 -6.77 11.20
CA ALA A 23 -10.58 -5.52 11.58
C ALA A 23 -10.36 -5.16 13.05
N LEU A 24 -9.16 -5.37 13.60
CA LEU A 24 -8.71 -4.64 14.78
C LEU A 24 -7.74 -3.53 14.33
N ALA A 25 -8.16 -2.77 13.33
CA ALA A 25 -7.67 -1.43 13.13
C ALA A 25 -7.98 -0.64 14.42
N ALA A 26 -7.03 0.15 14.86
CA ALA A 26 -7.06 0.93 16.08
C ALA A 26 -8.49 1.35 16.48
N GLU A 27 -9.04 0.77 17.55
CA GLU A 27 -10.20 1.38 18.21
C GLU A 27 -9.76 2.74 18.75
N GLY A 28 -10.14 3.81 18.05
CA GLY A 28 -9.92 5.18 18.49
C GLY A 28 -9.81 6.21 17.37
N GLN A 29 -9.43 5.86 16.15
CA GLN A 29 -9.52 6.78 15.01
C GLN A 29 -10.64 6.33 14.09
N THR A 30 -11.74 7.04 14.07
CA THR A 30 -12.72 6.95 12.98
C THR A 30 -12.07 7.62 11.78
N THR A 31 -11.63 6.82 10.81
CA THR A 31 -11.19 7.34 9.52
C THR A 31 -12.36 8.09 8.91
N ASP A 32 -12.16 9.36 8.58
CA ASP A 32 -13.16 10.14 7.89
C ASP A 32 -13.26 9.67 6.44
N ILE A 33 -14.46 9.23 6.02
CA ILE A 33 -14.70 8.68 4.68
C ILE A 33 -15.27 9.78 3.80
N TRP A 34 -14.54 10.13 2.74
CA TRP A 34 -14.92 11.19 1.81
C TRP A 34 -16.25 10.91 1.10
N ASP A 35 -17.15 11.88 1.09
CA ASP A 35 -18.45 11.80 0.41
C ASP A 35 -18.40 12.30 -1.06
N GLY A 36 -17.25 12.82 -1.51
CA GLY A 36 -17.03 13.34 -2.87
C GLY A 36 -17.27 14.85 -2.99
N THR A 37 -17.57 15.55 -1.90
CA THR A 37 -17.74 17.00 -1.89
C THR A 37 -16.46 17.74 -1.48
N ALA A 38 -16.43 19.06 -1.64
CA ALA A 38 -15.32 19.93 -1.22
C ALA A 38 -15.83 20.98 -0.24
N ASP A 39 -15.14 21.12 0.90
CA ASP A 39 -15.41 22.15 1.91
C ASP A 39 -14.27 23.14 1.98
N THR A 40 -14.54 24.42 1.66
CA THR A 40 -13.59 25.54 1.75
C THR A 40 -13.88 26.47 2.93
N SER A 41 -14.83 26.11 3.79
CA SER A 41 -15.26 26.96 4.90
C SER A 41 -14.16 27.22 5.93
N TRP A 42 -13.22 26.29 6.09
CA TRP A 42 -12.06 26.39 6.97
C TRP A 42 -11.08 27.50 6.54
N TYR A 43 -11.07 27.89 5.27
CA TYR A 43 -10.27 28.97 4.73
C TYR A 43 -11.02 30.30 4.70
N THR A 44 -12.33 30.26 4.43
CA THR A 44 -13.16 31.46 4.23
C THR A 44 -13.29 32.28 5.52
N GLY A 45 -12.84 33.53 5.49
CA GLY A 45 -12.76 34.41 6.66
C GLY A 45 -11.49 34.27 7.50
N HIS A 46 -10.58 33.39 7.07
CA HIS A 46 -9.30 33.10 7.71
C HIS A 46 -8.10 33.33 6.77
N GLU A 47 -8.27 34.07 5.68
CA GLU A 47 -7.31 34.23 4.58
C GLU A 47 -5.94 34.78 5.01
N THR A 48 -5.91 35.50 6.15
CA THR A 48 -4.68 36.11 6.69
C THR A 48 -3.88 35.20 7.63
N GLU A 49 -4.41 34.04 7.99
CA GLU A 49 -3.73 33.08 8.85
C GLU A 49 -2.52 32.48 8.16
N SER A 50 -1.53 32.07 8.93
CA SER A 50 -0.31 31.40 8.46
C SER A 50 -0.39 29.87 8.58
N GLU A 51 -1.33 29.35 9.37
CA GLU A 51 -1.49 27.94 9.68
C GLU A 51 -2.96 27.53 9.51
N TYR A 52 -3.17 26.38 8.88
CA TYR A 52 -4.48 25.82 8.63
C TYR A 52 -4.51 24.34 9.00
N HIS A 53 -5.66 23.85 9.42
CA HIS A 53 -5.86 22.49 9.87
C HIS A 53 -6.94 21.79 9.06
N ILE A 54 -6.60 20.67 8.45
CA ILE A 54 -7.50 19.80 7.71
C ILE A 54 -7.79 18.57 8.56
N THR A 55 -9.07 18.33 8.85
CA THR A 55 -9.54 17.23 9.68
C THR A 55 -10.43 16.24 8.93
N THR A 56 -10.92 16.62 7.72
CA THR A 56 -11.82 15.80 6.90
C THR A 56 -11.38 15.75 5.44
N ALA A 57 -11.84 14.73 4.72
CA ALA A 57 -11.53 14.57 3.31
C ALA A 57 -12.18 15.64 2.43
N GLU A 58 -13.35 16.18 2.82
CA GLU A 58 -14.01 17.31 2.17
C GLU A 58 -13.16 18.57 2.26
N GLN A 59 -12.51 18.80 3.41
CA GLN A 59 -11.60 19.93 3.60
C GLN A 59 -10.33 19.78 2.74
N LEU A 60 -9.80 18.55 2.60
CA LEU A 60 -8.69 18.27 1.70
C LEU A 60 -9.09 18.52 0.23
N ALA A 61 -10.30 18.14 -0.18
CA ALA A 61 -10.84 18.46 -1.48
C ALA A 61 -11.08 19.98 -1.66
N GLY A 62 -11.41 20.66 -0.57
CA GLY A 62 -11.49 22.13 -0.50
C GLY A 62 -10.13 22.79 -0.77
N LEU A 63 -9.03 22.24 -0.25
CA LEU A 63 -7.67 22.70 -0.56
C LEU A 63 -7.40 22.60 -2.08
N ALA A 64 -7.74 21.46 -2.68
CA ALA A 64 -7.62 21.28 -4.13
C ALA A 64 -8.45 22.31 -4.90
N GLN A 65 -9.68 22.57 -4.47
CA GLN A 65 -10.55 23.57 -5.10
C GLN A 65 -9.97 24.99 -5.02
N LEU A 66 -9.48 25.42 -3.84
CA LEU A 66 -8.90 26.76 -3.63
C LEU A 66 -7.71 26.99 -4.55
N ILE A 67 -6.80 26.03 -4.65
CA ILE A 67 -5.61 26.13 -5.49
C ILE A 67 -5.98 26.05 -6.98
N ASN A 68 -6.84 25.09 -7.35
CA ASN A 68 -7.22 24.87 -8.75
C ASN A 68 -8.06 26.00 -9.37
N THR A 69 -8.71 26.80 -8.54
CA THR A 69 -9.39 28.04 -8.98
C THR A 69 -8.46 29.26 -9.01
N GLY A 70 -7.21 29.12 -8.53
CA GLY A 70 -6.26 30.23 -8.42
C GLY A 70 -6.60 31.20 -7.30
N THR A 71 -7.41 30.79 -6.31
CA THR A 71 -7.77 31.62 -5.16
C THR A 71 -6.57 31.89 -4.29
N ILE A 72 -5.73 30.87 -4.03
CA ILE A 72 -4.50 30.97 -3.21
C ILE A 72 -3.54 29.83 -3.58
N THR A 73 -2.23 30.07 -3.42
CA THR A 73 -1.16 29.06 -3.57
C THR A 73 -0.62 28.52 -2.24
N PHE A 74 -1.03 29.10 -1.13
CA PHE A 74 -0.51 28.83 0.22
C PHE A 74 0.98 29.19 0.41
N GLU A 75 1.58 30.01 -0.44
CA GLU A 75 2.95 30.51 -0.26
C GLU A 75 3.12 31.15 1.12
N GLY A 76 4.17 30.75 1.86
CA GLY A 76 4.45 31.20 3.21
C GLY A 76 3.49 30.71 4.30
N LYS A 77 2.64 29.74 4.00
CA LYS A 77 1.64 29.17 4.89
C LYS A 77 1.87 27.66 5.09
N THR A 78 1.41 27.15 6.24
CA THR A 78 1.42 25.71 6.54
C THR A 78 0.00 25.16 6.62
N VAL A 79 -0.21 24.02 6.01
CA VAL A 79 -1.45 23.23 6.10
C VAL A 79 -1.11 21.93 6.83
N TYR A 80 -1.74 21.71 7.97
CA TYR A 80 -1.62 20.51 8.78
C TYR A 80 -2.75 19.53 8.48
N LEU A 81 -2.43 18.24 8.41
CA LEU A 81 -3.42 17.17 8.39
C LEU A 81 -3.53 16.60 9.81
N ASP A 82 -4.69 16.71 10.43
CA ASP A 82 -4.90 16.34 11.84
C ASP A 82 -5.54 14.95 12.05
N ASN A 83 -5.99 14.29 10.98
CA ASN A 83 -6.60 12.96 11.03
C ASN A 83 -6.17 12.10 9.84
N ASP A 84 -6.27 10.78 10.00
CA ASP A 84 -6.25 9.86 8.87
C ASP A 84 -7.52 10.03 8.04
N LEU A 85 -7.39 10.05 6.71
CA LEU A 85 -8.50 10.24 5.78
C LEU A 85 -8.65 9.04 4.85
N ASP A 86 -9.90 8.72 4.48
CA ASP A 86 -10.22 7.70 3.48
C ASP A 86 -10.95 8.34 2.28
N LEU A 87 -10.33 8.30 1.10
CA LEU A 87 -10.90 8.83 -0.14
C LEU A 87 -11.88 7.86 -0.82
N ASP A 88 -12.18 6.71 -0.20
CA ASP A 88 -13.20 5.72 -0.62
C ASP A 88 -13.08 5.28 -2.10
N LYS A 89 -11.89 5.42 -2.70
CA LYS A 89 -11.67 5.19 -4.14
C LYS A 89 -12.59 6.02 -5.04
N ARG A 90 -12.98 7.18 -4.58
CA ARG A 90 -13.66 8.18 -5.42
C ARG A 90 -12.65 8.88 -6.30
N GLU A 91 -13.10 9.34 -7.46
CA GLU A 91 -12.26 10.07 -8.40
C GLU A 91 -11.68 11.33 -7.74
N TRP A 92 -10.36 11.35 -7.57
CA TRP A 92 -9.65 12.45 -6.93
C TRP A 92 -9.22 13.50 -7.93
N ILE A 93 -9.48 14.76 -7.64
CA ILE A 93 -8.93 15.90 -8.38
C ILE A 93 -7.69 16.39 -7.65
N SER A 94 -6.52 16.28 -8.28
CA SER A 94 -5.24 16.62 -7.69
C SER A 94 -5.17 18.07 -7.17
N ILE A 95 -4.44 18.24 -6.07
CA ILE A 95 -4.13 19.57 -5.52
C ILE A 95 -3.10 20.24 -6.43
N GLY A 96 -3.50 21.28 -7.15
CA GLY A 96 -2.67 21.98 -8.12
C GLY A 96 -2.76 21.38 -9.53
N LYS A 97 -3.13 22.23 -10.48
CA LYS A 97 -3.24 21.91 -11.91
C LYS A 97 -2.22 22.67 -12.77
N GLY A 98 -1.25 23.35 -12.14
CA GLY A 98 -0.26 24.14 -12.83
C GLY A 98 0.49 23.37 -13.91
N LYS A 99 0.77 24.03 -15.04
CA LYS A 99 1.64 23.52 -16.09
C LYS A 99 3.07 23.51 -15.54
N GLY A 100 3.73 22.37 -15.51
CA GLY A 100 5.01 22.15 -14.85
C GLY A 100 6.03 23.27 -15.05
N GLY A 101 6.72 23.63 -13.98
CA GLY A 101 7.90 24.50 -13.99
C GLY A 101 7.69 26.00 -14.22
N SER A 102 6.54 26.45 -14.73
CA SER A 102 6.36 27.84 -15.14
C SER A 102 5.18 28.56 -14.49
N GLN A 103 4.28 27.87 -13.79
CA GLN A 103 3.06 28.48 -13.26
C GLN A 103 2.85 28.19 -11.77
N ALA A 104 3.39 29.05 -10.91
CA ALA A 104 3.09 29.03 -9.48
C ALA A 104 1.59 29.24 -9.18
N ALA A 105 0.88 29.98 -10.03
CA ALA A 105 -0.49 30.43 -9.80
C ALA A 105 -1.55 29.34 -9.57
N TYR A 106 -1.30 28.12 -10.00
CA TYR A 106 -2.19 26.95 -9.81
C TYR A 106 -1.44 25.77 -9.20
N SER A 107 -0.44 26.08 -8.37
CA SER A 107 0.40 25.09 -7.71
C SER A 107 0.29 25.25 -6.20
N PHE A 108 0.57 24.17 -5.48
CA PHE A 108 0.78 24.27 -4.04
C PHE A 108 2.19 24.82 -3.78
N CYS A 109 2.27 25.99 -3.10
CA CYS A 109 3.53 26.66 -2.82
C CYS A 109 3.81 26.80 -1.30
N GLY A 110 3.04 26.13 -0.46
CA GLY A 110 3.17 26.13 0.99
C GLY A 110 3.93 24.94 1.56
N ILE A 111 3.75 24.74 2.85
CA ILE A 111 4.16 23.53 3.54
C ILE A 111 2.90 22.70 3.83
N PHE A 112 2.87 21.45 3.37
CA PHE A 112 1.87 20.47 3.78
C PHE A 112 2.51 19.50 4.78
N ASP A 113 2.09 19.55 6.03
CA ASP A 113 2.58 18.67 7.09
C ASP A 113 1.50 17.63 7.44
N GLY A 114 1.74 16.39 7.02
CA GLY A 114 0.86 15.28 7.31
C GLY A 114 0.86 14.82 8.77
N GLN A 115 1.77 15.32 9.61
CA GLN A 115 1.91 14.98 11.03
C GLN A 115 1.99 13.47 11.33
N GLY A 116 2.36 12.66 10.35
CA GLY A 116 2.39 11.19 10.40
C GLY A 116 1.05 10.52 10.06
N HIS A 117 0.03 11.30 9.70
CA HIS A 117 -1.25 10.78 9.26
C HIS A 117 -1.20 10.17 7.86
N VAL A 118 -2.24 9.42 7.53
CA VAL A 118 -2.35 8.63 6.31
C VAL A 118 -3.60 9.04 5.53
N ILE A 119 -3.43 9.22 4.22
CA ILE A 119 -4.53 9.34 3.27
C ILE A 119 -4.63 8.01 2.52
N SER A 120 -5.77 7.32 2.65
CA SER A 120 -5.98 6.00 2.06
C SER A 120 -6.93 6.02 0.87
N ASN A 121 -6.79 5.00 0.02
CA ASN A 121 -7.70 4.75 -1.11
C ASN A 121 -7.77 5.90 -2.14
N LEU A 122 -6.65 6.59 -2.36
CA LEU A 122 -6.52 7.55 -3.46
C LEU A 122 -6.80 6.84 -4.79
N TYR A 123 -7.80 7.30 -5.54
CA TYR A 123 -8.12 6.78 -6.86
C TYR A 123 -8.16 7.91 -7.89
N SER A 124 -7.50 7.69 -9.02
CA SER A 124 -7.52 8.65 -10.11
C SER A 124 -7.37 7.96 -11.46
N ARG A 125 -8.13 8.42 -12.44
CA ARG A 125 -8.10 7.91 -13.80
C ARG A 125 -8.18 9.04 -14.81
N ASP A 126 -7.18 9.17 -15.67
CA ASP A 126 -7.06 10.32 -16.58
C ASP A 126 -8.23 10.45 -17.57
N SER A 127 -8.82 9.35 -18.06
CA SER A 127 -10.01 9.41 -18.93
C SER A 127 -11.27 9.96 -18.26
N LEU A 128 -11.28 10.06 -16.93
CA LEU A 128 -12.39 10.62 -16.16
C LEU A 128 -12.11 12.05 -15.71
N MET A 129 -10.85 12.52 -15.82
CA MET A 129 -10.46 13.85 -15.39
C MET A 129 -11.05 14.95 -16.30
N PRO A 130 -11.49 16.06 -15.71
CA PRO A 130 -11.84 17.24 -16.51
C PRO A 130 -10.58 17.76 -17.20
N LYS A 131 -10.70 18.06 -18.48
CA LYS A 131 -9.62 18.74 -19.23
C LYS A 131 -9.32 20.09 -18.56
N THR A 132 -8.12 20.23 -18.03
CA THR A 132 -7.71 21.50 -17.42
C THR A 132 -7.02 22.37 -18.46
N ASN A 133 -7.74 23.27 -19.06
CA ASN A 133 -7.14 24.33 -19.87
C ASN A 133 -6.47 25.33 -18.94
N VAL A 134 -5.16 25.39 -18.92
CA VAL A 134 -4.39 26.37 -18.16
C VAL A 134 -3.65 27.28 -19.14
N GLY A 135 -4.20 28.48 -19.37
CA GLY A 135 -3.65 29.48 -20.31
C GLY A 135 -4.07 29.24 -21.77
N ASP A 136 -3.49 30.01 -22.69
CA ASP A 136 -3.81 30.01 -24.12
C ASP A 136 -3.29 28.76 -24.89
N ASP A 137 -2.53 27.90 -24.24
CA ASP A 137 -2.05 26.63 -24.79
C ASP A 137 -3.02 25.49 -24.40
N GLU A 138 -3.66 24.89 -25.41
CA GLU A 138 -4.62 23.78 -25.29
C GLU A 138 -3.99 22.43 -24.91
N GLU A 139 -2.88 22.40 -24.17
CA GLU A 139 -2.31 21.14 -23.71
C GLU A 139 -3.13 20.57 -22.57
N ASN A 140 -3.70 19.41 -22.80
CA ASN A 140 -4.49 18.65 -21.83
C ASN A 140 -3.54 18.05 -20.77
N CYS A 141 -3.31 18.75 -19.66
CA CYS A 141 -2.51 18.21 -18.56
C CYS A 141 -3.42 17.49 -17.56
N TYR A 142 -3.40 16.17 -17.58
CA TYR A 142 -4.10 15.35 -16.59
C TYR A 142 -3.19 15.13 -15.38
N ARG A 143 -3.62 15.61 -14.22
CA ARG A 143 -2.94 15.40 -12.93
C ARG A 143 -3.67 14.32 -12.15
N GLN A 144 -2.93 13.37 -11.56
CA GLN A 144 -3.51 12.18 -10.95
C GLN A 144 -2.99 11.88 -9.54
N GLY A 145 -1.80 12.36 -9.18
CA GLY A 145 -1.28 12.25 -7.82
C GLY A 145 -2.14 12.99 -6.79
N LEU A 146 -1.87 12.82 -5.52
CA LEU A 146 -2.52 13.62 -4.48
C LEU A 146 -2.30 15.12 -4.78
N PHE A 147 -1.04 15.49 -5.06
CA PHE A 147 -0.67 16.80 -5.59
C PHE A 147 -0.36 16.69 -7.09
N GLY A 148 -1.00 17.51 -7.88
CA GLY A 148 -0.68 17.63 -9.31
C GLY A 148 0.58 18.45 -9.54
N ASN A 149 0.80 19.52 -8.75
CA ASN A 149 2.00 20.35 -8.84
C ASN A 149 2.35 20.98 -7.49
N VAL A 150 3.58 20.76 -7.04
CA VAL A 150 4.20 21.44 -5.90
C VAL A 150 5.34 22.32 -6.42
N TYR A 151 5.28 23.61 -6.15
CA TYR A 151 6.20 24.63 -6.67
C TYR A 151 6.72 25.53 -5.54
N ASP A 152 8.02 25.59 -5.35
CA ASP A 152 8.66 26.29 -4.23
C ASP A 152 8.04 25.93 -2.85
N GLY A 153 7.59 24.67 -2.69
CA GLY A 153 6.85 24.17 -1.54
C GLY A 153 7.49 22.95 -0.87
N GLU A 154 6.82 22.46 0.15
CA GLU A 154 7.24 21.26 0.88
C GLU A 154 6.04 20.36 1.22
N VAL A 155 6.22 19.04 1.08
CA VAL A 155 5.29 18.02 1.58
C VAL A 155 6.07 17.12 2.52
N LYS A 156 5.57 16.96 3.76
CA LYS A 156 6.30 16.17 4.76
C LYS A 156 5.39 15.37 5.68
N ASN A 157 5.98 14.33 6.30
CA ASN A 157 5.34 13.50 7.33
C ASN A 157 3.98 12.93 6.89
N LEU A 158 3.85 12.44 5.66
CA LEU A 158 2.59 12.02 5.06
C LEU A 158 2.70 10.61 4.48
N GLY A 159 1.71 9.76 4.79
CA GLY A 159 1.53 8.46 4.15
C GLY A 159 0.40 8.46 3.13
N ILE A 160 0.61 7.79 1.98
CA ILE A 160 -0.47 7.46 1.03
C ILE A 160 -0.60 5.95 0.96
N GLU A 161 -1.74 5.42 1.41
CA GLU A 161 -1.99 3.98 1.47
C GLU A 161 -2.99 3.51 0.42
N ASN A 162 -2.66 2.40 -0.26
CA ASN A 162 -3.58 1.74 -1.20
C ASN A 162 -4.07 2.65 -2.35
N ALA A 163 -3.17 3.45 -2.92
CA ALA A 163 -3.46 4.27 -4.10
C ALA A 163 -3.73 3.40 -5.34
N ASP A 164 -4.57 3.89 -6.25
CA ASP A 164 -4.89 3.22 -7.52
C ASP A 164 -4.98 4.28 -8.63
N ILE A 165 -3.84 4.51 -9.31
CA ILE A 165 -3.72 5.49 -10.39
C ILE A 165 -3.74 4.77 -11.73
N ILE A 166 -4.67 5.13 -12.60
CA ILE A 166 -4.87 4.50 -13.91
C ILE A 166 -4.62 5.53 -15.02
N VAL A 167 -3.60 5.25 -15.84
CA VAL A 167 -3.22 6.07 -17.02
C VAL A 167 -3.74 5.35 -18.25
N ASP A 168 -4.91 5.73 -18.78
CA ASP A 168 -5.55 5.05 -19.91
C ASP A 168 -5.80 5.93 -21.15
N LEU A 169 -5.48 7.21 -21.09
CA LEU A 169 -5.52 8.08 -22.26
C LEU A 169 -4.26 7.92 -23.10
N ASN A 170 -4.48 7.82 -24.41
CA ASN A 170 -3.41 7.83 -25.43
C ASN A 170 -3.08 9.26 -25.85
N ASP A 171 -3.07 10.22 -24.93
CA ASP A 171 -2.84 11.62 -25.23
C ASP A 171 -1.43 12.07 -24.81
N ALA A 172 -0.79 12.83 -25.69
CA ALA A 172 0.62 13.16 -25.69
C ALA A 172 1.09 14.11 -24.57
N SER A 173 0.23 14.55 -23.69
CA SER A 173 0.51 15.69 -22.80
C SER A 173 0.65 15.34 -21.31
N THR A 174 0.92 14.08 -20.96
CA THR A 174 0.96 13.63 -19.56
C THR A 174 2.39 13.36 -19.09
N TYR A 175 3.17 14.39 -18.80
CA TYR A 175 4.60 14.27 -18.53
C TYR A 175 4.98 13.62 -17.18
N GLY A 176 4.23 13.73 -16.10
CA GLY A 176 4.62 13.21 -14.79
C GLY A 176 3.48 12.51 -14.08
N LYS A 177 3.74 11.33 -13.52
CA LYS A 177 2.80 10.57 -12.69
C LYS A 177 3.49 10.08 -11.42
N GLY A 178 3.03 10.53 -10.28
CA GLY A 178 3.46 10.07 -8.96
C GLY A 178 2.27 9.88 -8.05
N ILE A 179 2.35 8.95 -7.10
CA ILE A 179 1.25 8.76 -6.15
C ILE A 179 1.11 10.01 -5.26
N LEU A 180 2.22 10.58 -4.81
CA LEU A 180 2.19 11.76 -3.95
C LEU A 180 2.16 13.04 -4.78
N VAL A 181 3.09 13.20 -5.73
CA VAL A 181 3.23 14.42 -6.54
C VAL A 181 3.49 14.08 -8.00
N ASP A 182 2.69 14.60 -8.92
CA ASP A 182 2.98 14.45 -10.35
C ASP A 182 4.17 15.31 -10.79
N TRP A 183 4.19 16.58 -10.39
CA TRP A 183 5.26 17.54 -10.70
C TRP A 183 5.82 18.20 -9.44
N LEU A 184 7.10 18.00 -9.20
CA LEU A 184 7.84 18.57 -8.10
C LEU A 184 8.86 19.58 -8.63
N CYS A 185 8.67 20.88 -8.38
CA CYS A 185 9.50 21.94 -8.92
C CYS A 185 10.11 22.79 -7.81
N ASN A 186 11.45 22.79 -7.69
CA ASN A 186 12.20 23.51 -6.66
C ASN A 186 11.65 23.27 -5.25
N SER A 187 11.25 22.04 -4.96
CA SER A 187 10.44 21.68 -3.81
C SER A 187 11.01 20.48 -3.06
N LYS A 188 10.46 20.21 -1.89
CA LYS A 188 10.94 19.13 -1.00
C LYS A 188 9.84 18.14 -0.65
N ILE A 189 10.22 16.88 -0.57
CA ILE A 189 9.42 15.82 0.05
C ILE A 189 10.25 15.21 1.17
N THR A 190 9.72 15.18 2.39
CA THR A 190 10.46 14.69 3.56
C THR A 190 9.59 13.76 4.40
N ASN A 191 10.14 12.61 4.84
CA ASN A 191 9.46 11.62 5.69
C ASN A 191 8.07 11.23 5.15
N CYS A 192 7.98 10.97 3.84
CA CYS A 192 6.74 10.57 3.19
C CYS A 192 6.84 9.15 2.66
N TRP A 193 5.70 8.48 2.56
CA TRP A 193 5.66 7.16 1.96
C TRP A 193 4.42 6.94 1.11
N THR A 194 4.53 5.97 0.18
CA THR A 194 3.44 5.59 -0.71
C THR A 194 3.33 4.09 -0.88
N SER A 195 2.09 3.62 -1.00
CA SER A 195 1.76 2.26 -1.41
C SER A 195 0.59 2.25 -2.39
N GLY A 196 0.43 1.15 -3.13
CA GLY A 196 -0.65 1.01 -4.10
C GLY A 196 -0.13 0.73 -5.50
N SER A 197 -0.79 1.27 -6.52
CA SER A 197 -0.43 1.01 -7.92
C SER A 197 -0.54 2.23 -8.82
N ILE A 198 0.38 2.28 -9.80
CA ILE A 198 0.24 3.10 -11.00
C ILE A 198 0.20 2.13 -12.17
N SER A 199 -0.87 2.16 -12.96
CA SER A 199 -1.07 1.21 -14.05
C SER A 199 -1.57 1.88 -15.32
N GLY A 200 -1.18 1.35 -16.48
CA GLY A 200 -1.64 1.84 -17.75
C GLY A 200 -0.52 2.01 -18.75
N GLY A 201 -0.73 2.85 -19.73
CA GLY A 201 0.25 3.18 -20.75
C GLY A 201 -0.33 4.17 -21.74
N ALA A 202 0.41 5.24 -21.99
CA ALA A 202 0.09 6.24 -22.98
C ALA A 202 1.30 6.50 -23.86
N TYR A 203 1.08 7.21 -24.95
CA TYR A 203 2.11 7.63 -25.89
C TYR A 203 2.80 8.90 -25.33
N LEU A 204 4.12 8.96 -25.33
CA LEU A 204 5.00 10.13 -25.10
C LEU A 204 5.47 10.38 -23.65
N GLU A 205 6.78 10.66 -23.56
CA GLU A 205 7.59 11.16 -22.43
C GLU A 205 6.94 11.10 -21.03
N HIS A 206 6.89 9.91 -20.45
CA HIS A 206 6.31 9.73 -19.13
C HIS A 206 7.38 9.55 -18.09
N TYR A 207 7.35 10.40 -17.08
CA TYR A 207 8.10 10.22 -15.87
C TYR A 207 7.16 9.64 -14.81
N VAL A 208 7.31 8.36 -14.49
CA VAL A 208 6.46 7.66 -13.52
C VAL A 208 7.27 7.27 -12.30
N GLY A 209 6.88 7.74 -11.12
CA GLY A 209 7.56 7.42 -9.87
C GLY A 209 6.61 7.04 -8.75
N GLY A 210 7.08 6.21 -7.84
CA GLY A 210 6.26 5.77 -6.71
C GLY A 210 5.83 6.93 -5.81
N LEU A 211 6.70 7.94 -5.59
CA LEU A 211 6.35 9.18 -4.91
C LEU A 211 6.14 10.33 -5.88
N ALA A 212 7.16 10.65 -6.68
CA ALA A 212 7.14 11.81 -7.58
C ALA A 212 7.28 11.38 -9.04
N GLY A 213 6.47 11.95 -9.92
CA GLY A 213 6.56 11.70 -11.36
C GLY A 213 7.76 12.42 -11.96
N CYS A 214 7.57 13.67 -12.35
CA CYS A 214 8.59 14.53 -12.93
C CYS A 214 9.13 15.53 -11.91
N THR A 215 10.45 15.69 -11.87
CA THR A 215 11.10 16.69 -11.04
C THR A 215 11.76 17.77 -11.89
N LEU A 216 11.77 18.99 -11.38
CA LEU A 216 12.31 20.16 -12.05
C LEU A 216 13.10 21.01 -11.07
N ARG A 217 14.07 21.73 -11.63
CA ARG A 217 14.95 22.60 -10.86
C ARG A 217 15.64 21.84 -9.72
N ASN A 218 15.80 22.45 -8.55
CA ASN A 218 16.51 21.84 -7.44
C ASN A 218 15.52 21.18 -6.47
N SER A 219 15.06 19.98 -6.80
CA SER A 219 14.11 19.23 -5.98
C SER A 219 14.79 18.17 -5.11
N THR A 220 14.24 17.92 -3.93
CA THR A 220 14.82 17.01 -2.93
C THR A 220 13.77 16.05 -2.36
N LEU A 221 14.13 14.78 -2.26
CA LEU A 221 13.36 13.74 -1.56
C LEU A 221 14.27 13.14 -0.47
N THR A 222 13.86 13.25 0.80
CA THR A 222 14.69 12.82 1.94
C THR A 222 13.86 12.02 2.94
N GLY A 223 14.40 10.88 3.41
CA GLY A 223 13.75 10.03 4.41
C GLY A 223 12.43 9.43 3.92
N CYS A 224 12.32 9.11 2.65
CA CYS A 224 11.09 8.69 2.01
C CYS A 224 11.14 7.24 1.52
N TYR A 225 9.95 6.62 1.36
CA TYR A 225 9.92 5.32 0.72
C TYR A 225 8.68 5.07 -0.14
N SER A 226 8.79 4.06 -1.02
CA SER A 226 7.64 3.57 -1.77
C SER A 226 7.63 2.04 -1.86
N THR A 227 6.45 1.47 -1.67
CA THR A 227 6.16 0.05 -1.92
C THR A 227 5.21 -0.14 -3.10
N ALA A 228 5.06 0.90 -3.92
CA ALA A 228 4.12 0.92 -5.03
C ALA A 228 4.46 -0.09 -6.12
N THR A 229 3.43 -0.59 -6.79
CA THR A 229 3.57 -1.40 -8.00
C THR A 229 3.31 -0.53 -9.22
N ILE A 230 4.32 -0.39 -10.08
CA ILE A 230 4.23 0.36 -11.34
C ILE A 230 4.16 -0.66 -12.48
N THR A 231 3.06 -0.65 -13.23
CA THR A 231 2.86 -1.55 -14.37
C THR A 231 2.40 -0.78 -15.58
N GLY A 232 2.98 -1.07 -16.75
CA GLY A 232 2.61 -0.37 -17.97
C GLY A 232 2.77 -1.23 -19.22
N ASN A 233 1.86 -1.03 -20.18
CA ASN A 233 2.01 -1.47 -21.56
C ASN A 233 2.29 -0.23 -22.41
N TYR A 234 3.43 0.40 -22.21
CA TYR A 234 3.82 1.59 -22.95
C TYR A 234 4.22 1.19 -24.37
N LYS A 235 3.30 1.27 -25.30
CA LYS A 235 3.59 1.07 -26.71
C LYS A 235 4.04 2.39 -27.33
N GLY A 236 5.19 2.88 -26.93
CA GLY A 236 5.84 3.99 -27.61
C GLY A 236 6.16 3.61 -29.05
N THR A 237 5.45 4.15 -30.00
CA THR A 237 5.91 4.15 -31.39
C THR A 237 6.79 5.39 -31.60
N CYS A 238 8.11 5.21 -31.59
CA CYS A 238 8.98 6.25 -32.10
C CYS A 238 8.69 6.50 -33.56
N TYR A 239 8.17 7.67 -33.89
CA TYR A 239 8.22 8.18 -35.26
C TYR A 239 9.66 8.55 -35.57
N LYS A 240 10.31 7.80 -36.47
CA LYS A 240 11.57 8.17 -37.07
C LYS A 240 11.27 9.14 -38.19
N GLU A 241 11.32 10.42 -37.96
CA GLU A 241 11.66 11.44 -38.95
C GLU A 241 12.95 12.13 -38.51
N GLU A 242 13.76 12.58 -39.47
CA GLU A 242 15.20 12.84 -39.40
C GLU A 242 15.72 13.87 -38.36
N ASP A 243 14.88 14.43 -37.47
CA ASP A 243 15.26 15.42 -36.45
C ASP A 243 14.53 15.21 -35.09
N VAL A 244 14.13 14.01 -34.73
CA VAL A 244 13.29 13.79 -33.54
C VAL A 244 14.10 13.33 -32.36
N MET A 245 14.00 14.05 -31.25
CA MET A 245 14.41 13.61 -29.92
C MET A 245 13.75 12.27 -29.58
N THR A 246 14.55 11.32 -29.14
CA THR A 246 14.07 9.99 -28.76
C THR A 246 13.41 10.11 -27.39
N TYR A 247 12.11 9.96 -27.33
CA TYR A 247 11.35 10.01 -26.08
C TYR A 247 11.37 8.65 -25.39
N PHE A 248 11.64 8.63 -24.10
CA PHE A 248 11.74 7.42 -23.29
C PHE A 248 10.73 7.46 -22.15
N ASP A 249 10.08 6.33 -21.88
CA ASP A 249 9.35 6.16 -20.63
C ASP A 249 10.36 5.98 -19.49
N CYS A 250 10.29 6.83 -18.48
CA CYS A 250 11.22 6.89 -17.38
C CYS A 250 10.50 6.49 -16.09
N LEU A 251 10.82 5.30 -15.56
CA LEU A 251 10.13 4.73 -14.42
C LEU A 251 11.08 4.54 -13.24
N GLY A 252 10.74 5.17 -12.12
CA GLY A 252 11.52 5.06 -10.89
C GLY A 252 10.71 4.61 -9.69
N GLY A 253 11.32 3.88 -8.80
CA GLY A 253 10.67 3.46 -7.57
C GLY A 253 10.28 4.64 -6.68
N ILE A 254 11.10 5.69 -6.67
CA ILE A 254 10.90 6.92 -5.91
C ILE A 254 10.50 8.07 -6.83
N ALA A 255 11.30 8.39 -7.85
CA ALA A 255 11.01 9.45 -8.81
C ALA A 255 11.10 8.94 -10.25
N GLY A 256 10.16 9.31 -11.10
CA GLY A 256 10.18 8.94 -12.52
C GLY A 256 11.39 9.52 -13.23
N GLY A 257 11.65 10.79 -13.02
CA GLY A 257 12.85 11.40 -13.55
C GLY A 257 12.93 12.90 -13.36
N MET A 258 14.00 13.45 -13.89
CA MET A 258 14.28 14.88 -13.85
C MET A 258 14.30 15.44 -15.28
N LEU A 259 13.57 16.52 -15.49
CA LEU A 259 13.52 17.22 -16.79
C LEU A 259 14.54 18.35 -16.87
N ASP A 260 14.80 19.07 -15.77
CA ASP A 260 15.73 20.20 -15.72
C ASP A 260 16.23 20.47 -14.30
N GLY A 261 17.51 20.86 -14.13
CA GLY A 261 18.12 21.29 -12.89
C GLY A 261 18.89 20.19 -12.16
N SER A 262 18.56 19.92 -10.90
CA SER A 262 19.13 18.85 -10.08
C SER A 262 18.09 18.15 -9.25
N LEU A 263 18.28 16.85 -9.03
CA LEU A 263 17.46 16.04 -8.15
C LEU A 263 18.36 15.44 -7.05
N THR A 264 17.96 15.62 -5.80
CA THR A 264 18.59 14.92 -4.68
C THR A 264 17.62 13.90 -4.11
N VAL A 265 18.04 12.64 -4.04
CA VAL A 265 17.34 11.54 -3.35
C VAL A 265 18.27 11.02 -2.27
N GLU A 266 17.92 11.25 -1.03
CA GLU A 266 18.77 10.96 0.13
C GLU A 266 18.00 10.19 1.19
N ASP A 267 18.61 9.18 1.81
CA ASP A 267 17.96 8.37 2.83
C ASP A 267 16.58 7.85 2.37
N CYS A 268 16.49 7.27 1.20
CA CYS A 268 15.24 6.76 0.66
C CYS A 268 15.32 5.25 0.40
N TRP A 269 14.17 4.57 0.41
CA TRP A 269 14.17 3.18 0.00
C TRP A 269 12.94 2.80 -0.85
N PHE A 270 13.12 1.76 -1.67
CA PHE A 270 12.10 1.21 -2.54
C PHE A 270 12.03 -0.32 -2.41
N SER A 271 10.84 -0.84 -2.10
CA SER A 271 10.56 -2.29 -2.06
C SER A 271 9.37 -2.72 -2.93
N GLY A 272 8.86 -1.81 -3.75
CA GLY A 272 7.74 -2.07 -4.67
C GLY A 272 8.16 -2.89 -5.89
N LYS A 273 7.35 -2.81 -6.96
CA LYS A 273 7.58 -3.52 -8.22
C LYS A 273 7.49 -2.57 -9.40
N ILE A 274 8.38 -2.73 -10.37
CA ILE A 274 8.28 -2.07 -11.67
C ILE A 274 8.28 -3.15 -12.74
N ASN A 275 7.18 -3.26 -13.48
CA ASN A 275 7.05 -4.22 -14.58
C ASN A 275 6.43 -3.53 -15.79
N VAL A 276 7.26 -3.25 -16.77
CA VAL A 276 6.90 -2.44 -17.94
C VAL A 276 7.18 -3.21 -19.21
N ASN A 277 6.13 -3.37 -20.00
CA ASN A 277 6.20 -3.94 -21.33
C ASN A 277 6.40 -2.79 -22.35
N SER A 278 7.64 -2.30 -22.46
CA SER A 278 8.02 -1.24 -23.40
C SER A 278 9.44 -1.44 -23.90
N VAL A 279 9.62 -1.41 -25.19
CA VAL A 279 10.94 -1.57 -25.84
C VAL A 279 11.88 -0.39 -25.65
N GLN A 280 11.45 0.71 -25.04
CA GLN A 280 12.22 1.94 -24.86
C GLN A 280 12.10 2.54 -23.46
N ALA A 281 11.68 1.75 -22.47
CA ALA A 281 11.63 2.19 -21.09
C ALA A 281 13.02 2.26 -20.47
N THR A 282 13.23 3.28 -19.64
CA THR A 282 14.33 3.33 -18.67
C THR A 282 13.77 3.09 -17.28
N VAL A 283 14.30 2.11 -16.59
CA VAL A 283 13.85 1.73 -15.26
C VAL A 283 15.00 1.90 -14.26
N GLY A 284 14.74 2.68 -13.21
CA GLY A 284 15.64 2.79 -12.06
C GLY A 284 14.91 2.45 -10.77
N GLY A 285 15.52 1.67 -9.90
CA GLY A 285 14.92 1.34 -8.60
C GLY A 285 14.67 2.57 -7.74
N MET A 286 15.47 3.63 -7.89
CA MET A 286 15.26 4.92 -7.25
C MET A 286 14.73 5.96 -8.23
N VAL A 287 15.46 6.23 -9.34
CA VAL A 287 15.12 7.27 -10.32
C VAL A 287 15.15 6.68 -11.73
N GLY A 288 14.06 6.82 -12.48
CA GLY A 288 13.93 6.25 -13.82
C GLY A 288 14.89 6.86 -14.83
N TYR A 289 15.05 8.18 -14.85
CA TYR A 289 16.00 8.89 -15.69
C TYR A 289 16.47 10.21 -15.08
N SER A 290 17.76 10.48 -15.15
CA SER A 290 18.30 11.80 -14.81
C SER A 290 19.69 12.01 -15.37
N ASP A 291 19.98 13.22 -15.79
CA ASP A 291 21.33 13.67 -16.16
C ASP A 291 22.06 14.41 -15.04
N ASN A 292 21.42 14.64 -13.89
CA ASN A 292 22.02 15.32 -12.75
C ASN A 292 21.31 14.94 -11.43
N ALA A 293 21.10 13.64 -11.19
CA ALA A 293 20.59 13.17 -9.90
C ALA A 293 21.75 12.82 -8.95
N SER A 294 21.60 13.20 -7.69
CA SER A 294 22.37 12.67 -6.58
C SER A 294 21.53 11.68 -5.81
N VAL A 295 21.99 10.43 -5.69
CA VAL A 295 21.32 9.35 -4.95
C VAL A 295 22.28 8.85 -3.88
N THR A 296 22.00 9.17 -2.63
CA THR A 296 22.92 8.90 -1.52
C THR A 296 22.19 8.23 -0.36
N ASN A 297 22.86 7.28 0.28
CA ASN A 297 22.36 6.56 1.45
C ASN A 297 20.99 5.90 1.23
N CYS A 298 20.76 5.36 0.02
CA CYS A 298 19.50 4.81 -0.41
C CYS A 298 19.54 3.29 -0.53
N MET A 299 18.35 2.67 -0.53
CA MET A 299 18.23 1.23 -0.59
C MET A 299 17.12 0.79 -1.55
N VAL A 300 17.44 -0.12 -2.46
CA VAL A 300 16.46 -0.85 -3.29
C VAL A 300 16.42 -2.29 -2.80
N THR A 301 15.31 -2.74 -2.24
CA THR A 301 15.19 -4.12 -1.74
C THR A 301 14.43 -5.02 -2.70
N SER A 302 13.70 -4.44 -3.66
CA SER A 302 12.95 -5.19 -4.66
C SER A 302 13.85 -5.83 -5.70
N ALA A 303 13.62 -7.11 -5.97
CA ALA A 303 14.19 -7.81 -7.12
C ALA A 303 13.27 -7.75 -8.36
N ASP A 304 12.07 -7.21 -8.23
CA ASP A 304 11.05 -7.19 -9.29
C ASP A 304 11.09 -5.88 -10.10
N LEU A 305 12.26 -5.57 -10.65
CA LEU A 305 12.45 -4.50 -11.63
C LEU A 305 12.57 -5.15 -13.00
N ALA A 306 11.72 -4.81 -13.94
CA ALA A 306 11.78 -5.35 -15.31
C ALA A 306 11.32 -4.31 -16.34
N ALA A 307 12.16 -4.12 -17.36
CA ALA A 307 11.77 -3.59 -18.66
C ALA A 307 11.77 -4.75 -19.66
N ASP A 308 10.96 -4.66 -20.71
CA ASP A 308 10.96 -5.66 -21.80
C ASP A 308 12.27 -5.71 -22.59
N GLU A 309 12.41 -6.70 -23.48
CA GLU A 309 13.53 -6.85 -24.39
C GLU A 309 13.81 -5.53 -25.15
N GLY A 310 14.90 -4.86 -24.81
CA GLY A 310 15.34 -3.58 -25.39
C GLY A 310 15.21 -2.38 -24.46
N GLY A 311 14.54 -2.48 -23.32
CA GLY A 311 14.55 -1.46 -22.27
C GLY A 311 15.82 -1.50 -21.42
N ASN A 312 16.12 -0.40 -20.74
CA ASN A 312 17.29 -0.26 -19.89
C ASN A 312 16.87 -0.28 -18.42
N THR A 313 17.43 -1.19 -17.62
CA THR A 313 17.15 -1.30 -16.19
C THR A 313 18.43 -1.13 -15.38
N CYS A 314 18.35 -0.31 -14.34
CA CYS A 314 19.41 -0.10 -13.36
C CYS A 314 18.85 -0.26 -11.95
N TRP A 315 19.69 -0.66 -10.97
CA TRP A 315 19.26 -0.75 -9.58
C TRP A 315 18.93 0.62 -8.97
N LEU A 316 19.69 1.65 -9.30
CA LEU A 316 19.51 2.99 -8.74
C LEU A 316 18.93 3.97 -9.75
N VAL A 317 19.73 4.40 -10.71
CA VAL A 317 19.38 5.46 -11.66
C VAL A 317 19.83 5.07 -13.05
N TYR A 318 18.96 5.30 -14.05
CA TYR A 318 19.39 5.36 -15.44
C TYR A 318 19.81 6.79 -15.79
N SER A 319 21.05 6.98 -16.25
CA SER A 319 21.57 8.27 -16.69
C SER A 319 22.25 8.13 -18.04
N GLY A 320 21.96 9.05 -18.97
CA GLY A 320 22.53 9.06 -20.31
C GLY A 320 23.83 9.85 -20.47
N LEU A 321 24.02 10.93 -19.71
CA LEU A 321 25.11 11.88 -19.90
C LEU A 321 25.98 12.10 -18.68
N SER A 322 25.41 12.40 -17.55
CA SER A 322 26.12 12.60 -16.28
C SER A 322 25.24 12.17 -15.10
N LEU A 323 25.88 11.67 -14.06
CA LEU A 323 25.25 11.45 -12.77
C LEU A 323 25.83 12.48 -11.80
N GLY A 324 25.02 12.98 -10.87
CA GLY A 324 25.53 13.78 -9.76
C GLY A 324 26.38 12.91 -8.84
N THR A 325 25.89 12.56 -7.67
CA THR A 325 26.57 11.68 -6.73
C THR A 325 25.79 10.39 -6.53
N ALA A 326 26.47 9.23 -6.48
CA ALA A 326 25.88 7.95 -6.06
C ALA A 326 26.78 7.33 -5.00
N GLU A 327 26.43 7.50 -3.73
CA GLU A 327 27.25 7.07 -2.59
C GLU A 327 26.45 6.30 -1.55
N ASN A 328 27.08 5.28 -0.95
CA ASN A 328 26.55 4.49 0.15
C ASN A 328 25.15 3.92 -0.10
N ASN A 329 24.92 3.39 -1.29
CA ASN A 329 23.64 2.82 -1.68
C ASN A 329 23.68 1.29 -1.61
N TYR A 330 22.50 0.66 -1.44
CA TYR A 330 22.36 -0.79 -1.31
C TYR A 330 21.30 -1.32 -2.29
N TRP A 331 21.60 -2.48 -2.92
CA TRP A 331 20.71 -3.16 -3.86
C TRP A 331 20.87 -4.68 -3.79
N PRO A 332 19.92 -5.49 -4.33
CA PRO A 332 20.04 -6.94 -4.32
C PRO A 332 21.32 -7.44 -5.00
N ALA A 333 21.96 -8.46 -4.41
CA ALA A 333 23.11 -9.15 -5.02
C ALA A 333 22.62 -10.05 -6.17
N ASP A 334 22.25 -9.41 -7.28
CA ASP A 334 21.71 -10.04 -8.49
C ASP A 334 22.35 -9.37 -9.71
N ASP A 335 23.01 -10.17 -10.52
CA ASP A 335 23.81 -9.70 -11.66
C ASP A 335 22.98 -9.27 -12.88
N ARG A 336 21.64 -9.31 -12.79
CA ARG A 336 20.77 -8.94 -13.91
C ARG A 336 20.93 -7.49 -14.35
N TYR A 337 21.19 -6.58 -13.40
CA TYR A 337 21.24 -5.16 -13.69
C TYR A 337 22.49 -4.51 -13.08
N GLN A 338 22.96 -3.44 -13.71
CA GLN A 338 23.98 -2.57 -13.15
C GLN A 338 23.35 -1.61 -12.15
N ALA A 339 24.13 -1.06 -11.21
CA ALA A 339 23.61 -0.06 -10.28
C ALA A 339 23.25 1.25 -11.00
N THR A 340 24.11 1.67 -11.92
CA THR A 340 23.86 2.77 -12.88
C THR A 340 24.58 2.44 -14.20
N LEU A 341 24.34 3.15 -15.28
CA LEU A 341 25.10 3.00 -16.53
C LEU A 341 26.52 3.60 -16.46
N LEU A 342 26.74 4.54 -15.58
CA LEU A 342 28.04 5.22 -15.43
C LEU A 342 28.94 4.47 -14.45
N LYS A 343 30.24 4.41 -14.75
CA LYS A 343 31.20 3.48 -14.11
C LYS A 343 31.65 3.84 -12.69
N GLU A 344 31.34 5.01 -12.18
CA GLU A 344 31.73 5.43 -10.83
C GLU A 344 30.52 5.31 -9.89
N GLN A 345 30.47 4.19 -9.18
CA GLN A 345 29.37 3.84 -8.29
C GLN A 345 29.93 3.51 -6.92
N ASP A 346 29.46 4.19 -5.90
CA ASP A 346 29.72 3.82 -4.52
C ASP A 346 28.44 3.25 -3.88
N GLY A 347 28.48 1.95 -3.64
CA GLY A 347 27.38 1.22 -3.03
C GLY A 347 27.65 -0.28 -2.99
N THR A 348 26.73 -1.03 -2.41
CA THR A 348 26.93 -2.43 -2.06
C THR A 348 25.76 -3.30 -2.52
N ALA A 349 26.08 -4.34 -3.31
CA ALA A 349 25.15 -5.41 -3.60
C ALA A 349 25.03 -6.35 -2.39
N VAL A 350 23.85 -6.61 -1.88
CA VAL A 350 23.61 -7.39 -0.66
C VAL A 350 22.61 -8.53 -0.90
N SER A 351 22.86 -9.66 -0.26
CA SER A 351 21.98 -10.83 -0.28
C SER A 351 21.01 -10.87 0.92
N ASP A 352 21.31 -10.11 1.97
CA ASP A 352 20.52 -10.04 3.20
C ASP A 352 20.46 -8.60 3.72
N PHE A 353 19.34 -7.96 3.51
CA PHE A 353 19.09 -6.59 3.96
C PHE A 353 18.89 -6.46 5.47
N THR A 354 18.66 -7.57 6.20
CA THR A 354 18.54 -7.54 7.67
C THR A 354 19.89 -7.54 8.38
N SER A 355 21.00 -7.62 7.62
CA SER A 355 22.33 -7.65 8.20
C SER A 355 22.68 -6.37 8.96
N ALA A 356 23.40 -6.51 10.07
CA ALA A 356 23.86 -5.37 10.87
C ALA A 356 24.79 -4.43 10.08
N ASP A 357 25.47 -4.92 9.06
CA ASP A 357 26.38 -4.13 8.23
C ASP A 357 25.61 -3.14 7.35
N VAL A 358 24.45 -3.54 6.79
CA VAL A 358 23.58 -2.63 6.02
C VAL A 358 23.06 -1.51 6.91
N LEU A 359 22.49 -1.86 8.06
CA LEU A 359 21.97 -0.87 9.00
C LEU A 359 23.05 0.10 9.47
N SER A 360 24.20 -0.41 9.91
CA SER A 360 25.31 0.43 10.39
C SER A 360 25.88 1.32 9.28
N GLY A 361 25.93 0.83 8.05
CA GLY A 361 26.34 1.62 6.89
C GLY A 361 25.40 2.78 6.59
N LEU A 362 24.07 2.54 6.64
CA LEU A 362 23.05 3.58 6.48
C LEU A 362 23.13 4.61 7.63
N GLN A 363 23.24 4.16 8.88
CA GLN A 363 23.38 5.02 10.06
C GLN A 363 24.63 5.90 10.02
N ALA A 364 25.73 5.42 9.47
CA ALA A 364 26.98 6.15 9.37
C ALA A 364 26.92 7.37 8.43
N LYS A 365 25.94 7.40 7.52
CA LYS A 365 25.77 8.43 6.49
C LYS A 365 24.42 9.11 6.51
N GLN A 366 23.56 8.78 7.48
CA GLN A 366 22.20 9.36 7.56
C GLN A 366 22.23 10.88 7.64
N GLY A 367 21.31 11.52 6.95
CA GLY A 367 21.12 12.96 6.96
C GLY A 367 20.57 13.49 8.28
N ALA A 368 20.60 14.80 8.43
CA ALA A 368 20.08 15.46 9.64
C ALA A 368 18.58 15.23 9.81
N GLY A 369 18.17 14.70 10.96
CA GLY A 369 16.77 14.42 11.27
C GLY A 369 16.27 13.07 10.76
N ILE A 370 17.10 12.29 10.11
CA ILE A 370 16.80 10.91 9.70
C ILE A 370 17.44 9.94 10.71
N GLU A 371 16.68 8.94 11.12
CA GLU A 371 17.16 7.87 11.99
C GLU A 371 16.80 6.52 11.39
N TRP A 372 17.82 5.79 10.89
CA TRP A 372 17.68 4.44 10.41
C TRP A 372 17.65 3.45 11.58
N VAL A 373 16.69 2.54 11.58
CA VAL A 373 16.52 1.49 12.57
C VAL A 373 16.32 0.13 11.91
N ALA A 374 16.45 -0.94 12.68
CA ALA A 374 16.14 -2.29 12.20
C ALA A 374 14.65 -2.39 11.88
N GLY A 375 14.35 -2.87 10.67
CA GLY A 375 12.99 -3.17 10.23
C GLY A 375 12.70 -4.67 10.19
N ILE A 376 11.52 -5.05 9.69
CA ILE A 376 11.07 -6.45 9.62
C ILE A 376 11.90 -7.24 8.60
N ASP A 377 12.01 -6.74 7.39
CA ASP A 377 12.70 -7.44 6.29
C ASP A 377 13.95 -6.65 5.79
N HIS A 378 14.11 -5.39 6.20
CA HIS A 378 15.23 -4.49 5.89
C HIS A 378 15.23 -3.29 6.84
N PRO A 379 16.32 -2.48 6.92
CA PRO A 379 16.32 -1.23 7.68
C PRO A 379 15.20 -0.28 7.23
N THR A 380 14.63 0.46 8.18
CA THR A 380 13.61 1.46 7.95
C THR A 380 13.85 2.69 8.84
N PHE A 381 12.91 3.61 8.91
CA PHE A 381 13.02 4.84 9.69
C PHE A 381 12.39 4.70 11.08
N ALA A 382 12.95 5.39 12.08
CA ALA A 382 12.43 5.37 13.46
C ALA A 382 10.97 5.86 13.59
N TRP A 383 10.50 6.66 12.64
CA TRP A 383 9.11 7.13 12.58
C TRP A 383 8.15 6.13 11.90
N ASP A 384 8.68 5.08 11.26
CA ASP A 384 7.89 4.17 10.40
C ASP A 384 7.43 2.93 11.19
N ASP A 385 6.45 3.11 12.04
CA ASP A 385 5.88 2.02 12.87
C ASP A 385 5.31 0.85 12.04
N ARG A 386 5.10 1.02 10.71
CA ARG A 386 4.61 -0.03 9.81
C ARG A 386 5.68 -1.05 9.43
N ASN A 387 6.94 -0.66 9.43
CA ASN A 387 8.07 -1.53 9.07
C ASN A 387 8.97 -1.88 10.26
N ILE A 388 8.80 -1.24 11.42
CA ILE A 388 9.48 -1.62 12.67
C ILE A 388 8.84 -2.88 13.23
N PRO A 389 9.60 -3.90 13.68
CA PRO A 389 9.03 -5.08 14.32
C PRO A 389 8.23 -4.76 15.58
N ALA A 390 7.13 -5.46 15.79
CA ALA A 390 6.38 -5.38 17.04
C ALA A 390 7.19 -5.94 18.24
N ASP A 391 6.81 -5.56 19.45
CA ASP A 391 7.35 -6.15 20.68
C ASP A 391 6.65 -7.46 21.02
N TYR A 392 7.38 -8.57 20.95
CA TYR A 392 6.91 -9.92 21.27
C TYR A 392 7.20 -10.36 22.69
N THR A 393 7.70 -9.49 23.56
CA THR A 393 8.10 -9.85 24.94
C THR A 393 6.96 -10.55 25.71
N ALA A 394 5.73 -10.06 25.57
CA ALA A 394 4.56 -10.67 26.22
C ALA A 394 4.22 -12.04 25.64
N VAL A 395 4.32 -12.21 24.31
CA VAL A 395 4.12 -13.51 23.62
C VAL A 395 5.15 -14.52 24.09
N ASP A 396 6.43 -14.13 24.12
CA ASP A 396 7.53 -15.01 24.54
C ASP A 396 7.39 -15.42 26.01
N ALA A 397 6.96 -14.50 26.87
CA ALA A 397 6.66 -14.80 28.27
C ALA A 397 5.48 -15.79 28.43
N ALA A 398 4.43 -15.63 27.60
CA ALA A 398 3.28 -16.54 27.61
C ALA A 398 3.67 -17.95 27.12
N ILE A 399 4.47 -18.05 26.04
CA ILE A 399 5.02 -19.30 25.52
C ILE A 399 5.90 -19.97 26.59
N ALA A 400 6.81 -19.22 27.21
CA ALA A 400 7.71 -19.76 28.24
C ALA A 400 6.96 -20.26 29.51
N LYS A 401 5.78 -19.71 29.80
CA LYS A 401 4.87 -20.25 30.84
C LYS A 401 4.20 -21.55 30.37
N ALA A 402 3.72 -21.58 29.14
CA ALA A 402 3.06 -22.75 28.55
C ALA A 402 4.01 -23.95 28.41
N ASP A 403 5.27 -23.73 28.04
CA ASP A 403 6.30 -24.76 27.90
C ASP A 403 6.67 -25.49 29.21
N LYS A 404 6.38 -24.87 30.36
CA LYS A 404 6.60 -25.51 31.70
C LYS A 404 5.46 -26.44 32.11
N ILE A 405 4.38 -26.49 31.32
CA ILE A 405 3.20 -27.28 31.64
C ILE A 405 3.35 -28.69 31.06
N ASP A 406 3.19 -29.72 31.90
CA ASP A 406 3.07 -31.09 31.41
C ASP A 406 1.70 -31.27 30.73
N GLY A 407 1.66 -31.12 29.44
CA GLY A 407 0.45 -31.23 28.62
C GLY A 407 -0.22 -32.62 28.68
N THR A 408 0.50 -33.66 29.15
CA THR A 408 -0.06 -35.00 29.26
C THR A 408 -1.12 -35.09 30.37
N LEU A 409 -1.11 -34.16 31.32
CA LEU A 409 -2.05 -34.07 32.42
C LEU A 409 -3.39 -33.42 32.03
N TYR A 410 -3.49 -32.77 30.90
CA TYR A 410 -4.65 -31.97 30.50
C TYR A 410 -5.36 -32.55 29.29
N SER A 411 -6.70 -32.49 29.27
CA SER A 411 -7.53 -33.04 28.20
C SER A 411 -7.61 -32.12 26.97
N ASN A 412 -7.33 -30.83 27.13
CA ASN A 412 -7.41 -29.80 26.12
C ASN A 412 -6.10 -29.04 25.90
N TYR A 413 -4.94 -29.68 26.15
CA TYR A 413 -3.64 -29.03 25.93
C TYR A 413 -3.38 -28.67 24.44
N GLU A 414 -4.07 -29.32 23.52
CA GLU A 414 -4.00 -28.97 22.07
C GLU A 414 -4.47 -27.53 21.78
N ASP A 415 -5.35 -26.95 22.61
CA ASP A 415 -5.78 -25.55 22.49
C ASP A 415 -4.60 -24.60 22.74
N VAL A 416 -3.73 -24.93 23.73
CA VAL A 416 -2.50 -24.15 24.00
C VAL A 416 -1.53 -24.24 22.85
N LYS A 417 -1.31 -25.44 22.29
CA LYS A 417 -0.44 -25.61 21.11
C LYS A 417 -0.98 -24.86 19.90
N ALA A 418 -2.29 -24.87 19.70
CA ALA A 418 -2.93 -24.14 18.60
C ALA A 418 -2.73 -22.63 18.73
N ALA A 419 -2.85 -22.07 19.94
CA ALA A 419 -2.61 -20.66 20.20
C ALA A 419 -1.13 -20.28 19.96
N ILE A 420 -0.18 -21.12 20.39
CA ILE A 420 1.26 -20.89 20.14
C ILE A 420 1.57 -20.95 18.63
N ASN A 421 1.04 -21.95 17.92
CA ASN A 421 1.27 -22.11 16.49
C ASN A 421 0.62 -21.01 15.63
N ALA A 422 -0.34 -20.28 16.18
CA ALA A 422 -1.01 -19.16 15.53
C ALA A 422 -0.22 -17.83 15.64
N VAL A 423 0.91 -17.82 16.37
CA VAL A 423 1.75 -16.63 16.51
C VAL A 423 2.39 -16.29 15.17
N ASP A 424 2.06 -15.13 14.64
CA ASP A 424 2.72 -14.54 13.48
C ASP A 424 3.79 -13.54 13.95
N ARG A 425 5.06 -13.83 13.65
CA ARG A 425 6.21 -13.02 14.10
C ARG A 425 6.62 -11.95 13.09
N LYS A 426 5.81 -11.72 12.08
CA LYS A 426 6.05 -10.68 11.06
C LYS A 426 5.17 -9.45 11.23
N LYS A 427 4.63 -9.24 12.43
CA LYS A 427 3.84 -8.07 12.74
C LYS A 427 4.71 -6.86 13.02
N SER A 428 4.24 -5.71 12.55
CA SER A 428 4.90 -4.43 12.79
C SER A 428 4.43 -3.81 14.12
N LYS A 429 5.15 -2.80 14.57
CA LYS A 429 4.80 -1.99 15.74
C LYS A 429 3.42 -1.32 15.57
N TYR A 430 3.04 -0.96 14.35
CA TYR A 430 1.69 -0.49 14.02
C TYR A 430 0.60 -1.52 14.35
N GLU A 431 0.96 -2.82 14.27
CA GLU A 431 0.08 -3.95 14.59
C GLU A 431 0.25 -4.48 16.03
N GLN A 432 0.90 -3.72 16.94
CA GLN A 432 1.20 -4.18 18.31
C GLN A 432 0.00 -4.74 19.04
N LYS A 433 -1.19 -4.15 18.90
CA LYS A 433 -2.43 -4.65 19.50
C LYS A 433 -2.78 -6.08 19.07
N ILE A 434 -2.42 -6.48 17.85
CA ILE A 434 -2.61 -7.85 17.36
C ILE A 434 -1.66 -8.79 18.08
N VAL A 435 -0.41 -8.36 18.30
CA VAL A 435 0.60 -9.14 19.03
C VAL A 435 0.21 -9.31 20.50
N ASP A 436 -0.31 -8.25 21.12
CA ASP A 436 -0.82 -8.32 22.50
C ASP A 436 -2.02 -9.30 22.61
N ALA A 437 -2.88 -9.33 21.61
CA ALA A 437 -3.98 -10.29 21.54
C ALA A 437 -3.49 -11.74 21.35
N MET A 438 -2.37 -11.98 20.65
CA MET A 438 -1.74 -13.31 20.55
C MET A 438 -1.22 -13.76 21.91
N ALA A 439 -0.53 -12.88 22.66
CA ALA A 439 -0.07 -13.18 24.01
C ALA A 439 -1.24 -13.57 24.92
N LYS A 440 -2.30 -12.76 24.90
CA LYS A 440 -3.53 -13.02 25.65
C LYS A 440 -4.19 -14.34 25.26
N SER A 441 -4.22 -14.69 23.99
CA SER A 441 -4.79 -15.95 23.50
C SER A 441 -4.07 -17.17 24.10
N ILE A 442 -2.74 -17.12 24.19
CA ILE A 442 -1.94 -18.18 24.82
C ILE A 442 -2.24 -18.24 26.32
N GLU A 443 -2.29 -17.10 26.99
CA GLU A 443 -2.60 -17.03 28.43
C GLU A 443 -4.01 -17.56 28.75
N ASP A 444 -5.00 -17.20 27.92
CA ASP A 444 -6.38 -17.68 28.09
C ASP A 444 -6.47 -19.21 27.85
N ALA A 445 -5.74 -19.74 26.87
CA ALA A 445 -5.67 -21.17 26.61
C ALA A 445 -5.02 -21.92 27.77
N VAL A 446 -3.96 -21.39 28.37
CA VAL A 446 -3.31 -21.94 29.58
C VAL A 446 -4.25 -21.88 30.78
N ALA A 447 -4.92 -20.74 30.99
CA ALA A 447 -5.88 -20.60 32.11
C ALA A 447 -7.12 -21.51 31.97
N GLY A 448 -7.46 -21.86 30.73
CA GLY A 448 -8.57 -22.76 30.38
C GLY A 448 -8.25 -24.26 30.45
N LEU A 449 -7.04 -24.65 30.88
CA LEU A 449 -6.63 -26.05 30.94
C LEU A 449 -7.52 -26.87 31.89
N LYS A 450 -7.87 -28.09 31.47
CA LYS A 450 -8.71 -29.04 32.20
C LYS A 450 -7.92 -30.28 32.47
N GLU A 451 -7.70 -30.59 33.74
CA GLU A 451 -7.05 -31.84 34.15
C GLU A 451 -7.78 -33.08 33.60
N LYS A 452 -7.03 -34.08 33.25
CA LYS A 452 -7.60 -35.40 32.94
C LYS A 452 -8.08 -36.06 34.23
N ASP A 453 -9.34 -36.47 34.26
CA ASP A 453 -9.86 -37.28 35.36
C ASP A 453 -9.10 -38.62 35.42
N ASN A 454 -8.16 -38.75 36.38
CA ASN A 454 -7.41 -39.99 36.62
C ASN A 454 -8.20 -41.02 37.44
N ASN A 455 -9.49 -40.79 37.72
CA ASN A 455 -10.35 -41.71 38.43
C ASN A 455 -11.16 -42.55 37.42
N LYS A 456 -10.55 -43.59 36.85
CA LYS A 456 -11.29 -44.65 36.16
C LYS A 456 -11.41 -45.87 37.02
N ASP A 457 -12.48 -45.91 37.84
CA ASP A 457 -13.14 -47.18 38.14
C ASP A 457 -13.88 -47.66 36.88
N ASN A 458 -13.66 -48.94 36.58
CA ASN A 458 -14.25 -49.66 35.47
C ASN A 458 -15.79 -49.58 35.50
N ASN A 459 -16.39 -48.65 34.75
CA ASN A 459 -17.76 -48.83 34.29
C ASN A 459 -17.93 -48.11 32.97
N THR A 460 -17.96 -48.84 31.86
CA THR A 460 -18.06 -48.34 30.51
C THR A 460 -19.45 -47.76 30.27
N PRO A 461 -19.62 -46.42 30.18
CA PRO A 461 -20.77 -45.87 29.47
C PRO A 461 -20.36 -45.67 27.99
N VAL A 462 -21.12 -46.24 27.11
CA VAL A 462 -21.06 -46.02 25.68
C VAL A 462 -21.14 -44.50 25.44
N THR A 463 -20.02 -43.89 25.05
CA THR A 463 -19.99 -42.49 24.63
C THR A 463 -20.80 -42.37 23.34
N PRO A 464 -21.78 -41.49 23.25
CA PRO A 464 -22.47 -41.23 21.97
C PRO A 464 -21.43 -40.75 20.96
N GLN A 465 -21.16 -41.52 19.93
CA GLN A 465 -20.38 -41.06 18.79
C GLN A 465 -21.08 -39.85 18.21
N ILE A 466 -20.49 -38.67 18.36
CA ILE A 466 -20.99 -37.45 17.67
C ILE A 466 -20.79 -37.67 16.18
N LYS A 467 -21.89 -37.91 15.50
CA LYS A 467 -21.92 -38.12 14.09
C LYS A 467 -21.64 -36.80 13.38
N THR A 468 -20.58 -36.73 12.59
CA THR A 468 -20.21 -35.55 11.80
C THR A 468 -20.46 -35.79 10.32
N TYR A 469 -20.80 -34.72 9.63
CA TYR A 469 -21.02 -34.72 8.17
C TYR A 469 -20.09 -33.74 7.48
N THR A 470 -19.62 -34.10 6.29
CA THR A 470 -18.79 -33.24 5.45
C THR A 470 -19.66 -32.35 4.58
N VAL A 471 -19.48 -31.03 4.68
CA VAL A 471 -20.08 -30.07 3.76
C VAL A 471 -19.01 -29.58 2.79
N THR A 472 -19.16 -29.96 1.53
CA THR A 472 -18.25 -29.62 0.44
C THR A 472 -18.76 -28.41 -0.35
N PHE A 473 -17.89 -27.44 -0.62
CA PHE A 473 -18.21 -26.26 -1.41
C PHE A 473 -17.58 -26.33 -2.80
N LYS A 474 -18.40 -26.47 -3.84
CA LYS A 474 -17.98 -26.42 -5.24
C LYS A 474 -18.12 -25.00 -5.78
N ALA A 475 -17.00 -24.31 -5.99
CA ALA A 475 -16.99 -22.92 -6.41
C ALA A 475 -17.43 -22.68 -7.87
N ALA A 476 -17.61 -23.71 -8.67
CA ALA A 476 -18.11 -23.64 -10.05
C ALA A 476 -17.40 -22.58 -10.91
N GLY A 477 -16.06 -22.61 -10.91
CA GLY A 477 -15.20 -21.68 -11.65
C GLY A 477 -14.84 -20.39 -10.88
N GLY A 478 -15.19 -20.30 -9.62
CA GLY A 478 -14.70 -19.24 -8.70
C GLY A 478 -13.52 -19.70 -7.83
N SER A 479 -13.05 -18.81 -6.94
CA SER A 479 -11.99 -19.12 -5.97
C SER A 479 -12.39 -20.28 -5.06
N ALA A 480 -11.42 -21.12 -4.69
CA ALA A 480 -11.64 -22.33 -3.89
C ALA A 480 -12.18 -21.99 -2.49
N VAL A 481 -13.06 -22.86 -1.99
CA VAL A 481 -13.62 -22.77 -0.63
C VAL A 481 -13.41 -24.11 0.07
N LYS A 482 -12.85 -24.10 1.28
CA LYS A 482 -12.58 -25.32 2.06
C LYS A 482 -13.87 -26.00 2.49
N ALA A 483 -13.88 -27.34 2.51
CA ALA A 483 -14.96 -28.13 3.10
C ALA A 483 -15.01 -27.95 4.63
N GLN A 484 -16.18 -28.12 5.22
CA GLN A 484 -16.41 -28.04 6.66
C GLN A 484 -16.88 -29.38 7.20
N GLN A 485 -16.38 -29.79 8.38
CA GLN A 485 -16.94 -30.89 9.17
C GLN A 485 -17.97 -30.29 10.12
N VAL A 486 -19.20 -30.81 10.08
CA VAL A 486 -20.31 -30.28 10.86
C VAL A 486 -20.99 -31.43 11.64
N GLU A 487 -21.15 -31.26 12.94
CA GLU A 487 -21.88 -32.22 13.76
C GLU A 487 -23.35 -32.32 13.35
N GLU A 488 -23.93 -33.51 13.52
CA GLU A 488 -25.35 -33.75 13.20
C GLU A 488 -26.25 -32.75 13.94
N GLY A 489 -27.12 -32.07 13.20
CA GLY A 489 -28.03 -31.07 13.75
C GLY A 489 -27.43 -29.68 13.97
N LYS A 490 -26.14 -29.46 13.71
CA LYS A 490 -25.53 -28.13 13.75
C LYS A 490 -25.66 -27.44 12.39
N LEU A 491 -25.44 -26.13 12.41
CA LEU A 491 -25.48 -25.28 11.20
C LEU A 491 -24.11 -25.25 10.52
N VAL A 492 -24.11 -25.11 9.18
CA VAL A 492 -22.90 -24.87 8.39
C VAL A 492 -22.44 -23.42 8.63
N GLY A 493 -21.16 -23.24 8.92
CA GLY A 493 -20.54 -21.91 8.96
C GLY A 493 -20.60 -21.28 7.55
N LYS A 494 -21.09 -20.03 7.47
CA LYS A 494 -21.18 -19.32 6.17
C LYS A 494 -19.77 -18.98 5.66
N PRO A 495 -19.30 -19.60 4.54
CA PRO A 495 -17.97 -19.36 4.06
C PRO A 495 -17.83 -17.97 3.43
N LYS A 496 -16.60 -17.47 3.32
CA LYS A 496 -16.27 -16.27 2.55
C LYS A 496 -16.82 -16.42 1.13
N LYS A 497 -17.40 -15.35 0.59
CA LYS A 497 -17.94 -15.35 -0.78
C LYS A 497 -16.80 -15.63 -1.77
N PRO A 498 -16.90 -16.66 -2.63
CA PRO A 498 -15.91 -16.88 -3.67
C PRO A 498 -15.97 -15.77 -4.73
N THR A 499 -14.86 -15.53 -5.40
CA THR A 499 -14.75 -14.55 -6.49
C THR A 499 -14.63 -15.24 -7.83
N ARG A 500 -15.15 -14.63 -8.91
CA ARG A 500 -15.03 -15.12 -10.29
C ARG A 500 -15.05 -13.93 -11.25
N LYS A 501 -13.98 -13.79 -12.03
CA LYS A 501 -13.83 -12.68 -12.99
C LYS A 501 -15.01 -12.62 -13.96
N GLY A 502 -15.64 -11.47 -14.08
CA GLY A 502 -16.79 -11.23 -14.96
C GLY A 502 -18.15 -11.76 -14.44
N TYR A 503 -18.22 -12.20 -13.18
CA TYR A 503 -19.46 -12.72 -12.60
C TYR A 503 -19.69 -12.20 -11.19
N LYS A 504 -20.95 -11.99 -10.84
CA LYS A 504 -21.41 -11.70 -9.48
C LYS A 504 -21.86 -12.98 -8.79
N PHE A 505 -21.40 -13.21 -7.57
CA PHE A 505 -21.83 -14.36 -6.78
C PHE A 505 -23.31 -14.27 -6.41
N ALA A 506 -24.09 -15.27 -6.80
CA ALA A 506 -25.55 -15.31 -6.61
C ALA A 506 -25.96 -16.12 -5.36
N GLY A 507 -25.07 -16.95 -4.82
CA GLY A 507 -25.34 -17.74 -3.62
C GLY A 507 -24.86 -19.17 -3.72
N TRP A 508 -24.98 -19.90 -2.61
CA TRP A 508 -24.74 -21.33 -2.51
C TRP A 508 -26.03 -22.12 -2.72
N TYR A 509 -25.99 -23.22 -3.45
CA TYR A 509 -27.13 -24.05 -3.80
C TYR A 509 -26.87 -25.51 -3.49
N ALA A 510 -27.85 -26.17 -2.87
CA ALA A 510 -27.96 -27.61 -2.78
C ALA A 510 -28.80 -28.12 -3.98
N GLY A 511 -28.15 -28.64 -5.00
CA GLY A 511 -28.82 -28.95 -6.26
C GLY A 511 -29.40 -27.69 -6.94
N LYS A 512 -30.72 -27.64 -7.09
CA LYS A 512 -31.42 -26.50 -7.71
C LYS A 512 -31.91 -25.45 -6.70
N THR A 513 -31.88 -25.76 -5.40
CA THR A 513 -32.43 -24.90 -4.33
C THR A 513 -31.35 -24.05 -3.67
N ALA A 514 -31.62 -22.76 -3.46
CA ALA A 514 -30.73 -21.87 -2.71
C ALA A 514 -30.60 -22.38 -1.27
N TYR A 515 -29.37 -22.56 -0.80
CA TYR A 515 -29.12 -23.07 0.53
C TYR A 515 -29.23 -21.96 1.58
N LYS A 516 -30.01 -22.26 2.61
CA LYS A 516 -30.14 -21.39 3.78
C LYS A 516 -29.23 -21.88 4.88
N PHE A 517 -28.33 -21.03 5.35
CA PHE A 517 -27.33 -21.38 6.37
C PHE A 517 -27.92 -21.51 7.80
N ASP A 518 -29.20 -21.34 7.95
CA ASP A 518 -29.99 -21.64 9.16
C ASP A 518 -30.57 -23.06 9.17
N THR A 519 -30.21 -23.89 8.17
CA THR A 519 -30.65 -25.28 8.05
C THR A 519 -29.68 -26.22 8.72
N PRO A 520 -30.10 -27.01 9.73
CA PRO A 520 -29.24 -28.00 10.40
C PRO A 520 -28.79 -29.12 9.43
N VAL A 521 -27.51 -29.51 9.56
CA VAL A 521 -26.92 -30.60 8.75
C VAL A 521 -27.33 -31.95 9.30
N LYS A 522 -27.89 -32.82 8.43
CA LYS A 522 -28.30 -34.20 8.77
C LYS A 522 -27.67 -35.26 7.90
N ALA A 523 -26.85 -34.87 6.92
CA ALA A 523 -26.14 -35.75 6.00
C ALA A 523 -24.98 -35.00 5.34
N ASN A 524 -24.04 -35.72 4.69
CA ASN A 524 -23.04 -35.10 3.84
C ASN A 524 -23.71 -34.23 2.77
N LEU A 525 -23.20 -33.01 2.58
CA LEU A 525 -23.81 -32.00 1.75
C LEU A 525 -22.82 -31.44 0.74
N THR A 526 -23.24 -31.27 -0.50
CA THR A 526 -22.48 -30.52 -1.50
C THR A 526 -23.21 -29.25 -1.88
N LEU A 527 -22.57 -28.11 -1.63
CA LEU A 527 -23.07 -26.79 -2.00
C LEU A 527 -22.31 -26.27 -3.22
N THR A 528 -23.04 -25.89 -4.25
CA THR A 528 -22.47 -25.37 -5.50
C THR A 528 -22.74 -23.87 -5.63
N ALA A 529 -21.70 -23.10 -5.95
CA ALA A 529 -21.84 -21.67 -6.20
C ALA A 529 -22.62 -21.41 -7.49
N LYS A 530 -23.59 -20.51 -7.45
CA LYS A 530 -24.20 -19.94 -8.65
C LYS A 530 -23.68 -18.54 -8.92
N TRP A 531 -23.60 -18.22 -10.22
CA TRP A 531 -23.00 -17.01 -10.71
C TRP A 531 -23.91 -16.30 -11.69
N THR A 532 -23.99 -14.98 -11.60
CA THR A 532 -24.67 -14.13 -12.58
C THR A 532 -23.61 -13.39 -13.39
N LYS A 533 -23.64 -13.51 -14.73
CA LYS A 533 -22.71 -12.77 -15.59
C LYS A 533 -22.95 -11.26 -15.45
N ILE A 534 -21.89 -10.51 -15.21
CA ILE A 534 -21.94 -9.06 -15.18
C ILE A 534 -22.18 -8.57 -16.61
N LYS A 535 -23.27 -7.86 -16.84
CA LYS A 535 -23.52 -7.22 -18.13
C LYS A 535 -22.74 -5.90 -18.16
N VAL A 536 -21.69 -5.85 -18.94
CA VAL A 536 -21.04 -4.57 -19.26
C VAL A 536 -22.02 -3.79 -20.14
N LYS A 537 -22.46 -2.64 -19.68
CA LYS A 537 -23.27 -1.73 -20.49
C LYS A 537 -22.30 -1.03 -21.43
N THR A 538 -22.25 -1.46 -22.70
CA THR A 538 -21.56 -0.69 -23.74
C THR A 538 -22.36 0.59 -23.95
N ILE A 539 -21.80 1.72 -23.57
CA ILE A 539 -22.36 3.02 -23.96
C ILE A 539 -21.82 3.29 -25.36
N ASN A 540 -22.67 3.11 -26.36
CA ASN A 540 -22.39 3.64 -27.70
C ASN A 540 -22.54 5.16 -27.63
N LEU A 541 -21.44 5.87 -27.60
CA LEU A 541 -21.40 7.31 -27.86
C LEU A 541 -21.53 7.50 -29.38
N THR A 542 -22.76 7.54 -29.87
CA THR A 542 -23.08 8.11 -31.17
C THR A 542 -23.56 9.53 -30.97
N GLY A 543 -22.79 10.52 -31.40
CA GLY A 543 -23.15 11.91 -31.44
C GLY A 543 -22.02 12.75 -31.98
#